data_19f11de270739d17f18789c2547a00e9
#
_entry.id   19f11de270739d17f18789c2547a00e9
#
_cell.length_a   1.000
_cell.length_b   1.000
_cell.length_c   1.000
_cell.angle_alpha   90.00
_cell.angle_beta   90.00
_cell.angle_gamma   90.00
#
_symmetry.space_group_name_H-M   'P 1'
#
loop_
_entity.id
_entity.type
_entity.pdbx_description
1 polymer ?
#
loop_
_entity_poly.entity_id
_entity_poly.type
_entity_poly.pdbx_seq_one_letter_code
_entity_poly.pdbx_strand_id
1 'polypeptide(L)'
;MKLRHISLLSALMLTLSSCAQTKFTALEQQQISVEDPTLFEQYEAFTVDFGAMRDKDYCFPLPVGKAQLAKDYLVEIETTKGDAVKAMFPGTVRLSRNNPSFGNVIVVRHDNGLETVYGNNAENLVKSGDRVKAGQTIAIVGTNQGRTYCLFSVMVNGSRINPETIVSLESHRLRKQTLLYEKTSSWKVNVSVLKGPRLEESTSDQWWCYPLPGAKVISPYGRRGGRGHSGVDLKTKPDDEIRAAFDGEVVFSAKYAGYGNLVRILHGNGLETYYSHNSKNLVKVGDRVKAGDVIALTGRTGRATTEHLHFETRINGRAYDPSRFFDHQAHTIRVKAFQKTKNGYVVKK
;
A
#
# COMPACT_ATOMS: atom_id res chain seq x y z
N MET A 1 49.91 53.41 -6.44
CA MET A 1 49.78 51.97 -6.11
C MET A 1 48.45 51.77 -5.38
N LYS A 2 47.40 51.36 -6.10
CA LYS A 2 46.04 51.20 -5.54
C LYS A 2 45.67 49.70 -5.55
N LEU A 3 45.56 49.12 -4.36
CA LEU A 3 45.01 47.75 -4.18
C LEU A 3 43.49 47.81 -4.41
N ARG A 4 43.02 46.94 -5.31
CA ARG A 4 41.59 46.65 -5.51
C ARG A 4 41.23 45.43 -4.68
N HIS A 5 40.33 45.58 -3.72
CA HIS A 5 39.65 44.48 -3.05
C HIS A 5 38.60 43.88 -3.98
N ILE A 6 38.74 42.57 -4.27
CA ILE A 6 37.74 41.75 -4.93
C ILE A 6 36.94 41.05 -3.84
N SER A 7 35.68 41.48 -3.73
CA SER A 7 34.69 40.86 -2.82
C SER A 7 34.07 39.66 -3.54
N LEU A 8 34.35 38.44 -3.04
CA LEU A 8 33.65 37.23 -3.49
C LEU A 8 32.29 37.19 -2.77
N LEU A 9 31.21 37.43 -3.47
CA LEU A 9 29.86 37.07 -3.06
C LEU A 9 29.64 35.57 -3.37
N SER A 10 29.68 34.70 -2.40
CA SER A 10 29.21 33.32 -2.52
C SER A 10 27.69 33.29 -2.42
N ALA A 11 27.03 33.13 -3.57
CA ALA A 11 25.60 32.86 -3.61
C ALA A 11 25.31 31.45 -3.14
N LEU A 12 24.81 31.33 -1.90
CA LEU A 12 24.27 30.10 -1.34
C LEU A 12 22.92 29.81 -1.99
N MET A 13 22.88 28.94 -3.03
CA MET A 13 21.63 28.42 -3.58
C MET A 13 21.01 27.44 -2.58
N LEU A 14 20.08 27.92 -1.76
CA LEU A 14 19.14 27.08 -1.05
C LEU A 14 18.19 26.45 -2.06
N THR A 15 18.43 25.20 -2.40
CA THR A 15 17.45 24.36 -3.10
C THR A 15 16.33 24.04 -2.11
N LEU A 16 15.29 24.84 -2.11
CA LEU A 16 14.01 24.50 -1.48
C LEU A 16 13.41 23.30 -2.23
N SER A 17 13.66 22.12 -1.73
CA SER A 17 12.88 20.93 -2.08
C SER A 17 11.47 21.17 -1.54
N SER A 18 10.56 21.69 -2.35
CA SER A 18 9.15 21.80 -2.03
C SER A 18 8.55 20.40 -2.00
N CYS A 19 8.62 19.74 -0.83
CA CYS A 19 7.74 18.64 -0.53
C CYS A 19 6.32 19.23 -0.54
N ALA A 20 5.49 18.87 -1.51
CA ALA A 20 4.10 19.30 -1.57
C ALA A 20 3.42 18.87 -0.26
N GLN A 21 3.23 19.81 0.65
CA GLN A 21 2.59 19.60 1.93
C GLN A 21 1.11 19.33 1.64
N THR A 22 0.63 18.15 1.96
CA THR A 22 -0.79 17.79 1.82
C THR A 22 -1.60 18.76 2.68
N LYS A 23 -2.32 19.69 2.03
CA LYS A 23 -3.14 20.69 2.73
C LYS A 23 -4.50 20.06 3.03
N PHE A 24 -4.74 19.75 4.28
CA PHE A 24 -6.07 19.35 4.77
C PHE A 24 -7.01 20.55 4.84
N THR A 25 -8.29 20.34 4.49
CA THR A 25 -9.34 21.35 4.64
C THR A 25 -9.59 21.68 6.11
N ALA A 26 -10.26 22.81 6.39
CA ALA A 26 -10.64 23.17 7.75
C ALA A 26 -11.51 22.10 8.42
N LEU A 27 -12.44 21.47 7.66
CA LEU A 27 -13.31 20.40 8.14
C LEU A 27 -12.48 19.16 8.55
N GLU A 28 -11.54 18.74 7.72
CA GLU A 28 -10.64 17.63 8.00
C GLU A 28 -9.77 17.84 9.22
N GLN A 29 -9.42 19.10 9.53
CA GLN A 29 -8.63 19.46 10.71
C GLN A 29 -9.48 19.66 11.98
N GLN A 30 -10.81 19.62 11.88
CA GLN A 30 -11.72 19.84 13.01
C GLN A 30 -12.46 18.57 13.44
N GLN A 31 -12.76 17.66 12.53
CA GLN A 31 -13.55 16.47 12.80
C GLN A 31 -12.70 15.20 12.74
N ILE A 32 -12.94 14.28 13.70
CA ILE A 32 -12.27 12.98 13.72
C ILE A 32 -12.77 12.12 12.54
N SER A 33 -14.09 12.00 12.39
CA SER A 33 -14.73 11.26 11.30
C SER A 33 -15.09 12.22 10.17
N VAL A 34 -14.42 12.08 9.03
CA VAL A 34 -14.64 12.86 7.82
C VAL A 34 -14.37 12.00 6.61
N GLU A 35 -15.17 12.10 5.56
CA GLU A 35 -14.88 11.43 4.30
C GLU A 35 -13.59 11.97 3.69
N ASP A 36 -12.80 11.07 3.12
CA ASP A 36 -11.68 11.43 2.26
C ASP A 36 -12.21 11.49 0.82
N PRO A 37 -12.38 12.69 0.24
CA PRO A 37 -12.98 12.83 -1.08
C PRO A 37 -12.13 12.20 -2.19
N THR A 38 -10.84 11.96 -1.92
CA THR A 38 -9.90 11.42 -2.92
C THR A 38 -9.78 9.89 -2.87
N LEU A 39 -10.12 9.27 -1.73
CA LEU A 39 -9.89 7.85 -1.50
C LEU A 39 -10.69 6.94 -2.44
N PHE A 40 -11.93 7.33 -2.73
CA PHE A 40 -12.86 6.58 -3.59
C PHE A 40 -13.29 7.36 -4.83
N GLU A 41 -12.52 8.39 -5.23
CA GLU A 41 -12.88 9.26 -6.37
C GLU A 41 -12.95 8.51 -7.70
N GLN A 42 -12.05 7.55 -7.90
CA GLN A 42 -11.96 6.81 -9.16
C GLN A 42 -12.50 5.37 -9.09
N TYR A 43 -12.54 4.78 -7.89
CA TYR A 43 -12.90 3.37 -7.69
C TYR A 43 -13.61 3.19 -6.36
N GLU A 44 -14.62 2.34 -6.32
CA GLU A 44 -15.37 2.02 -5.10
C GLU A 44 -14.64 1.06 -4.15
N ALA A 45 -13.42 0.63 -4.50
CA ALA A 45 -12.62 -0.28 -3.71
C ALA A 45 -11.11 -0.04 -3.86
N PHE A 46 -10.35 -0.35 -2.82
CA PHE A 46 -8.89 -0.41 -2.85
C PHE A 46 -8.36 -1.53 -1.96
N THR A 47 -7.10 -1.88 -2.12
CA THR A 47 -6.45 -2.92 -1.30
C THR A 47 -5.24 -2.39 -0.55
N VAL A 48 -5.00 -2.98 0.64
CA VAL A 48 -3.77 -2.77 1.40
C VAL A 48 -3.11 -4.13 1.64
N ASP A 49 -1.90 -4.30 1.13
CA ASP A 49 -1.11 -5.50 1.35
C ASP A 49 -0.21 -5.34 2.59
N PHE A 50 -0.72 -5.83 3.74
CA PHE A 50 0.05 -5.88 4.98
C PHE A 50 1.10 -7.00 4.96
N GLY A 51 0.97 -7.99 4.06
CA GLY A 51 1.97 -9.04 3.84
C GLY A 51 3.30 -8.50 3.34
N ALA A 52 3.22 -7.51 2.43
CA ALA A 52 4.38 -6.82 1.85
C ALA A 52 5.01 -5.76 2.78
N MET A 53 4.30 -5.35 3.83
CA MET A 53 4.75 -4.28 4.73
C MET A 53 5.97 -4.73 5.53
N ARG A 54 7.04 -3.91 5.50
CA ARG A 54 8.28 -4.17 6.25
C ARG A 54 8.06 -3.89 7.73
N ASP A 55 8.77 -4.60 8.60
CA ASP A 55 8.63 -4.43 10.05
C ASP A 55 8.91 -3.00 10.52
N LYS A 56 9.82 -2.28 9.87
CA LYS A 56 10.12 -0.86 10.17
C LYS A 56 9.00 0.11 9.77
N ASP A 57 8.03 -0.31 8.98
CA ASP A 57 6.91 0.51 8.51
C ASP A 57 5.63 0.27 9.34
N TYR A 58 5.76 -0.46 10.46
CA TYR A 58 4.71 -0.73 11.42
C TYR A 58 5.21 -0.64 12.87
N CYS A 59 4.36 -0.12 13.75
CA CYS A 59 4.55 -0.15 15.20
C CYS A 59 3.18 -0.18 15.88
N PHE A 60 3.01 -1.03 16.90
CA PHE A 60 1.80 -0.96 17.73
C PHE A 60 1.80 0.34 18.54
N PRO A 61 0.63 1.03 18.73
CA PRO A 61 0.57 2.35 19.37
C PRO A 61 1.22 2.46 20.75
N LEU A 62 1.02 1.43 21.58
CA LEU A 62 1.65 1.27 22.89
C LEU A 62 2.19 -0.16 23.01
N PRO A 63 3.46 -0.42 22.59
CA PRO A 63 3.99 -1.78 22.51
C PRO A 63 3.98 -2.57 23.82
N VAL A 64 4.02 -1.89 24.96
CA VAL A 64 3.98 -2.49 26.32
C VAL A 64 2.58 -2.46 26.94
N GLY A 65 1.61 -1.80 26.31
CA GLY A 65 0.25 -1.67 26.83
C GLY A 65 -0.57 -2.94 26.66
N LYS A 66 -1.63 -3.07 27.47
CA LYS A 66 -2.63 -4.14 27.33
C LYS A 66 -3.83 -3.64 26.54
N ALA A 67 -4.03 -4.19 25.34
CA ALA A 67 -5.09 -3.75 24.43
C ALA A 67 -6.37 -4.57 24.61
N GLN A 68 -7.52 -3.90 24.60
CA GLN A 68 -8.83 -4.51 24.67
C GLN A 68 -9.79 -3.83 23.68
N LEU A 69 -10.51 -4.62 22.89
CA LEU A 69 -11.55 -4.12 21.99
C LEU A 69 -12.78 -3.69 22.81
N ALA A 70 -13.20 -2.44 22.62
CA ALA A 70 -14.42 -1.86 23.17
C ALA A 70 -15.52 -1.77 22.10
N LYS A 71 -16.63 -1.08 22.42
CA LYS A 71 -17.72 -0.87 21.44
C LYS A 71 -17.25 -0.07 20.22
N ASP A 72 -17.92 -0.28 19.11
CA ASP A 72 -17.73 0.46 17.86
C ASP A 72 -16.27 0.46 17.36
N TYR A 73 -15.60 -0.68 17.50
CA TYR A 73 -14.20 -0.89 17.06
C TYR A 73 -13.20 0.08 17.68
N LEU A 74 -13.53 0.65 18.83
CA LEU A 74 -12.60 1.39 19.64
C LEU A 74 -11.72 0.40 20.44
N VAL A 75 -10.44 0.69 20.57
CA VAL A 75 -9.50 -0.09 21.40
C VAL A 75 -9.05 0.77 22.56
N GLU A 76 -9.19 0.27 23.78
CA GLU A 76 -8.50 0.81 24.94
C GLU A 76 -7.16 0.09 25.09
N ILE A 77 -6.07 0.83 25.18
CA ILE A 77 -4.74 0.29 25.41
C ILE A 77 -4.26 0.80 26.77
N GLU A 78 -4.44 -0.02 27.81
CA GLU A 78 -4.06 0.29 29.19
C GLU A 78 -2.54 0.18 29.36
N THR A 79 -1.94 1.15 30.07
CA THR A 79 -0.50 1.23 30.24
C THR A 79 -0.15 2.07 31.46
N THR A 80 1.11 2.49 31.62
CA THR A 80 1.59 3.33 32.72
C THR A 80 1.65 4.79 32.35
N LYS A 81 1.50 5.67 33.36
CA LYS A 81 1.58 7.13 33.18
C LYS A 81 2.95 7.54 32.62
N GLY A 82 2.93 8.37 31.58
CA GLY A 82 4.14 8.88 30.94
C GLY A 82 4.59 8.07 29.73
N ASP A 83 3.95 6.93 29.44
CA ASP A 83 4.28 6.13 28.26
C ASP A 83 4.02 6.89 26.96
N ALA A 84 4.90 6.63 25.99
CA ALA A 84 4.88 7.28 24.69
C ALA A 84 3.96 6.57 23.71
N VAL A 85 2.96 7.30 23.19
CA VAL A 85 2.09 6.84 22.10
C VAL A 85 2.85 6.93 20.77
N LYS A 86 2.87 5.86 20.02
CA LYS A 86 3.60 5.71 18.75
C LYS A 86 2.67 5.74 17.54
N ALA A 87 3.11 6.38 16.46
CA ALA A 87 2.40 6.28 15.18
C ALA A 87 2.47 4.85 14.64
N MET A 88 1.31 4.29 14.27
CA MET A 88 1.20 2.89 13.82
C MET A 88 1.87 2.67 12.46
N PHE A 89 1.66 3.60 11.52
CA PHE A 89 2.21 3.57 10.17
C PHE A 89 2.79 4.94 9.79
N PRO A 90 3.61 5.04 8.73
CA PRO A 90 4.00 6.33 8.17
C PRO A 90 2.77 7.10 7.65
N GLY A 91 2.75 8.41 7.84
CA GLY A 91 1.62 9.22 7.38
C GLY A 91 1.78 10.70 7.67
N THR A 92 0.73 11.47 7.46
CA THR A 92 0.65 12.90 7.78
C THR A 92 -0.41 13.13 8.84
N VAL A 93 -0.07 13.90 9.87
CA VAL A 93 -1.02 14.28 10.93
C VAL A 93 -2.10 15.16 10.32
N ARG A 94 -3.35 14.66 10.32
CA ARG A 94 -4.50 15.39 9.80
C ARG A 94 -5.12 16.29 10.86
N LEU A 95 -5.18 15.80 12.09
CA LEU A 95 -5.77 16.49 13.22
C LEU A 95 -4.90 16.29 14.48
N SER A 96 -4.67 17.36 15.24
CA SER A 96 -4.03 17.33 16.54
C SER A 96 -4.64 18.46 17.40
N ARG A 97 -5.58 18.10 18.29
CA ARG A 97 -6.31 19.06 19.13
C ARG A 97 -7.02 18.41 20.32
N ASN A 98 -7.63 19.21 21.16
CA ASN A 98 -8.57 18.70 22.16
C ASN A 98 -9.96 18.45 21.55
N ASN A 99 -10.60 17.36 21.97
CA ASN A 99 -11.94 16.95 21.56
C ASN A 99 -12.75 16.52 22.79
N PRO A 100 -14.04 16.89 22.93
CA PRO A 100 -14.84 16.57 24.12
C PRO A 100 -14.93 15.07 24.44
N SER A 101 -14.97 14.21 23.41
CA SER A 101 -15.15 12.75 23.57
C SER A 101 -13.83 11.97 23.66
N PHE A 102 -12.72 12.53 23.16
CA PHE A 102 -11.44 11.83 23.05
C PHE A 102 -10.31 12.48 23.84
N GLY A 103 -10.57 13.61 24.54
CA GLY A 103 -9.51 14.40 25.16
C GLY A 103 -8.56 14.97 24.11
N ASN A 104 -7.28 15.10 24.44
CA ASN A 104 -6.29 15.44 23.40
C ASN A 104 -6.20 14.26 22.43
N VAL A 105 -6.40 14.54 21.15
CA VAL A 105 -6.50 13.51 20.10
C VAL A 105 -5.64 13.87 18.90
N ILE A 106 -5.06 12.84 18.30
CA ILE A 106 -4.33 12.92 17.03
C ILE A 106 -5.00 11.99 16.04
N VAL A 107 -5.16 12.45 14.80
CA VAL A 107 -5.51 11.60 13.65
C VAL A 107 -4.39 11.66 12.62
N VAL A 108 -3.88 10.51 12.24
CA VAL A 108 -2.85 10.37 11.20
C VAL A 108 -3.48 9.72 9.97
N ARG A 109 -3.40 10.40 8.82
CA ARG A 109 -3.74 9.84 7.51
C ARG A 109 -2.51 9.17 6.91
N HIS A 110 -2.62 7.90 6.57
CA HIS A 110 -1.53 7.08 6.06
C HIS A 110 -1.54 7.02 4.53
N ASP A 111 -0.37 6.76 3.94
CA ASP A 111 -0.20 6.70 2.48
C ASP A 111 -0.95 5.53 1.84
N ASN A 112 -1.45 4.58 2.64
CA ASN A 112 -2.22 3.42 2.21
C ASN A 112 -3.75 3.63 2.27
N GLY A 113 -4.22 4.86 2.53
CA GLY A 113 -5.64 5.20 2.59
C GLY A 113 -6.32 4.96 3.94
N LEU A 114 -5.59 4.45 4.94
CA LEU A 114 -6.11 4.29 6.30
C LEU A 114 -5.89 5.56 7.11
N GLU A 115 -6.70 5.75 8.15
CA GLU A 115 -6.44 6.71 9.22
C GLU A 115 -6.38 6.00 10.58
N THR A 116 -5.53 6.48 11.46
CA THR A 116 -5.45 6.02 12.85
C THR A 116 -5.72 7.17 13.79
N VAL A 117 -6.47 6.89 14.86
CA VAL A 117 -6.87 7.85 15.89
C VAL A 117 -6.21 7.47 17.20
N TYR A 118 -5.64 8.46 17.89
CA TYR A 118 -4.97 8.31 19.18
C TYR A 118 -5.54 9.34 20.13
N GLY A 119 -6.42 8.93 21.03
CA GLY A 119 -7.12 9.79 21.99
C GLY A 119 -6.71 9.53 23.43
N ASN A 120 -7.25 10.35 24.34
CA ASN A 120 -6.93 10.37 25.76
C ASN A 120 -5.43 10.66 26.01
N ASN A 121 -4.83 11.51 25.18
CA ASN A 121 -3.43 11.94 25.37
C ASN A 121 -3.35 13.00 26.48
N ALA A 122 -2.32 12.90 27.31
CA ALA A 122 -1.94 14.00 28.22
C ALA A 122 -1.41 15.19 27.40
N GLU A 123 -0.58 14.87 26.42
CA GLU A 123 0.05 15.85 25.53
C GLU A 123 0.20 15.31 24.12
N ASN A 124 -0.14 16.14 23.13
CA ASN A 124 0.14 15.87 21.72
C ASN A 124 1.50 16.50 21.38
N LEU A 125 2.44 15.71 20.86
CA LEU A 125 3.80 16.13 20.52
C LEU A 125 3.97 16.51 19.04
N VAL A 126 2.91 16.38 18.25
CA VAL A 126 2.87 16.68 16.82
C VAL A 126 1.65 17.56 16.51
N LYS A 127 1.74 18.30 15.40
CA LYS A 127 0.66 19.21 14.92
C LYS A 127 0.17 18.79 13.54
N SER A 128 -1.01 19.29 13.16
CA SER A 128 -1.56 19.09 11.81
C SER A 128 -0.56 19.54 10.73
N GLY A 129 -0.37 18.70 9.73
CA GLY A 129 0.60 18.85 8.65
C GLY A 129 1.95 18.16 8.90
N ASP A 130 2.27 17.74 10.11
CA ASP A 130 3.53 17.05 10.39
C ASP A 130 3.55 15.67 9.74
N ARG A 131 4.68 15.31 9.12
CA ARG A 131 4.94 13.98 8.60
C ARG A 131 5.52 13.10 9.69
N VAL A 132 4.94 11.92 9.90
CA VAL A 132 5.38 10.96 10.93
C VAL A 132 5.80 9.62 10.30
N LYS A 133 6.73 8.94 10.99
CA LYS A 133 7.19 7.58 10.66
C LYS A 133 6.53 6.58 11.60
N ALA A 134 6.42 5.32 11.17
CA ALA A 134 6.02 4.25 12.09
C ALA A 134 6.97 4.20 13.29
N GLY A 135 6.42 4.03 14.50
CA GLY A 135 7.18 4.01 15.75
C GLY A 135 7.64 5.39 16.27
N GLN A 136 7.41 6.47 15.52
CA GLN A 136 7.67 7.83 16.02
C GLN A 136 6.73 8.14 17.20
N THR A 137 7.29 8.69 18.29
CA THR A 137 6.47 9.21 19.40
C THR A 137 5.68 10.42 18.92
N ILE A 138 4.35 10.36 19.10
CA ILE A 138 3.43 11.42 18.67
C ILE A 138 2.67 12.04 19.82
N ALA A 139 2.55 11.34 20.96
CA ALA A 139 1.88 11.83 22.15
C ALA A 139 2.42 11.16 23.42
N ILE A 140 2.05 11.69 24.56
CA ILE A 140 2.16 11.04 25.88
C ILE A 140 0.77 10.61 26.31
N VAL A 141 0.65 9.38 26.83
CA VAL A 141 -0.63 8.82 27.27
C VAL A 141 -1.22 9.62 28.44
N GLY A 142 -2.54 9.81 28.41
CA GLY A 142 -3.29 10.50 29.45
C GLY A 142 -3.90 9.57 30.49
N THR A 143 -4.31 10.18 31.60
CA THR A 143 -5.04 9.50 32.67
C THR A 143 -6.44 10.12 32.76
N ASN A 144 -7.46 9.26 32.75
CA ASN A 144 -8.85 9.66 32.90
C ASN A 144 -9.52 8.77 33.97
N GLN A 145 -10.19 9.38 34.95
CA GLN A 145 -10.85 8.70 36.08
C GLN A 145 -9.93 7.68 36.79
N GLY A 146 -8.65 8.05 36.98
CA GLY A 146 -7.66 7.18 37.65
C GLY A 146 -7.06 6.06 36.79
N ARG A 147 -7.54 5.86 35.57
CA ARG A 147 -7.01 4.86 34.61
C ARG A 147 -6.13 5.55 33.56
N THR A 148 -4.98 4.95 33.27
CA THR A 148 -4.05 5.41 32.23
C THR A 148 -4.18 4.52 31.00
N TYR A 149 -4.68 5.08 29.90
CA TYR A 149 -4.91 4.34 28.67
C TYR A 149 -4.92 5.28 27.45
N CYS A 150 -4.63 4.72 26.28
CA CYS A 150 -4.85 5.37 24.99
C CYS A 150 -6.14 4.83 24.36
N LEU A 151 -6.99 5.73 23.84
CA LEU A 151 -8.11 5.38 22.96
C LEU A 151 -7.57 5.29 21.54
N PHE A 152 -7.63 4.10 20.96
CA PHE A 152 -7.13 3.85 19.62
C PHE A 152 -8.22 3.35 18.68
N SER A 153 -8.22 3.78 17.43
CA SER A 153 -9.05 3.16 16.37
C SER A 153 -8.39 3.31 15.00
N VAL A 154 -8.80 2.43 14.08
CA VAL A 154 -8.46 2.51 12.66
C VAL A 154 -9.72 2.92 11.89
N MET A 155 -9.56 3.83 10.96
CA MET A 155 -10.64 4.34 10.13
C MET A 155 -10.31 4.24 8.64
N VAL A 156 -11.36 4.14 7.84
CA VAL A 156 -11.34 4.27 6.38
C VAL A 156 -12.50 5.16 5.99
N ASN A 157 -12.23 6.20 5.24
CA ASN A 157 -13.24 7.16 4.77
C ASN A 157 -14.16 7.68 5.88
N GLY A 158 -13.58 8.00 7.05
CA GLY A 158 -14.31 8.50 8.21
C GLY A 158 -15.03 7.45 9.06
N SER A 159 -15.10 6.20 8.61
CA SER A 159 -15.72 5.08 9.34
C SER A 159 -14.69 4.24 10.07
N ARG A 160 -14.98 3.88 11.33
CA ARG A 160 -14.16 2.91 12.05
C ARG A 160 -14.33 1.52 11.48
N ILE A 161 -13.21 0.79 11.42
CA ILE A 161 -13.16 -0.61 11.02
C ILE A 161 -12.63 -1.45 12.18
N ASN A 162 -12.90 -2.75 12.16
CA ASN A 162 -12.37 -3.67 13.18
C ASN A 162 -10.83 -3.73 13.08
N PRO A 163 -10.08 -3.21 14.07
CA PRO A 163 -8.62 -3.19 14.03
C PRO A 163 -8.01 -4.60 14.05
N GLU A 164 -8.72 -5.62 14.54
CA GLU A 164 -8.25 -7.00 14.53
C GLU A 164 -8.18 -7.61 13.14
N THR A 165 -8.77 -6.98 12.13
CA THR A 165 -8.50 -7.36 10.73
C THR A 165 -7.08 -7.02 10.30
N ILE A 166 -6.41 -6.07 10.97
CA ILE A 166 -5.09 -5.55 10.62
C ILE A 166 -4.02 -6.05 11.60
N VAL A 167 -4.33 -6.06 12.90
CA VAL A 167 -3.38 -6.34 13.98
C VAL A 167 -3.98 -7.30 15.01
N SER A 168 -3.16 -8.16 15.60
CA SER A 168 -3.56 -8.92 16.79
C SER A 168 -3.43 -8.03 18.03
N LEU A 169 -4.53 -7.81 18.75
CA LEU A 169 -4.51 -7.01 19.98
C LEU A 169 -3.77 -7.70 21.11
N GLU A 170 -3.68 -9.04 21.10
CA GLU A 170 -2.96 -9.83 22.09
C GLU A 170 -1.45 -9.80 21.88
N SER A 171 -1.00 -10.07 20.64
CA SER A 171 0.43 -10.16 20.31
C SER A 171 1.03 -8.87 19.79
N HIS A 172 0.23 -7.82 19.54
CA HIS A 172 0.60 -6.55 18.92
C HIS A 172 1.24 -6.69 17.53
N ARG A 173 1.10 -7.86 16.90
CA ARG A 173 1.70 -8.14 15.58
C ARG A 173 0.74 -7.83 14.45
N LEU A 174 1.29 -7.25 13.39
CA LEU A 174 0.58 -7.01 12.15
C LEU A 174 0.16 -8.36 11.52
N ARG A 175 -1.10 -8.47 11.10
CA ARG A 175 -1.58 -9.63 10.33
C ARG A 175 -1.06 -9.51 8.89
N LYS A 176 -0.20 -10.43 8.51
CA LYS A 176 0.43 -10.47 7.19
C LYS A 176 -0.54 -11.00 6.13
N GLN A 177 -1.47 -10.17 5.71
CA GLN A 177 -2.52 -10.48 4.73
C GLN A 177 -2.86 -9.26 3.88
N THR A 178 -3.50 -9.47 2.74
CA THR A 178 -4.04 -8.39 1.92
C THR A 178 -5.51 -8.18 2.27
N LEU A 179 -5.90 -6.94 2.54
CA LEU A 179 -7.28 -6.56 2.79
C LEU A 179 -7.85 -5.77 1.62
N LEU A 180 -9.09 -6.08 1.24
CA LEU A 180 -9.92 -5.32 0.33
C LEU A 180 -10.85 -4.43 1.14
N TYR A 181 -10.90 -3.16 0.77
CA TYR A 181 -11.78 -2.13 1.32
C TYR A 181 -12.75 -1.70 0.23
N GLU A 182 -14.05 -1.96 0.41
CA GLU A 182 -15.09 -1.66 -0.57
C GLU A 182 -16.07 -0.64 0.01
N LYS A 183 -16.27 0.47 -0.68
CA LYS A 183 -17.28 1.47 -0.30
C LYS A 183 -18.68 0.91 -0.62
N THR A 184 -19.50 0.70 0.39
CA THR A 184 -20.87 0.19 0.25
C THR A 184 -21.94 1.28 0.38
N SER A 185 -21.57 2.41 0.99
CA SER A 185 -22.37 3.65 1.06
C SER A 185 -21.44 4.81 1.46
N SER A 186 -21.97 6.04 1.54
CA SER A 186 -21.18 7.23 1.91
C SER A 186 -20.29 7.03 3.13
N TRP A 187 -20.79 6.34 4.16
CA TRP A 187 -20.10 6.15 5.43
C TRP A 187 -19.73 4.70 5.76
N LYS A 188 -20.01 3.75 4.86
CA LYS A 188 -19.79 2.34 5.17
C LYS A 188 -18.77 1.73 4.21
N VAL A 189 -17.71 1.18 4.79
CA VAL A 189 -16.68 0.42 4.09
C VAL A 189 -16.71 -1.02 4.57
N ASN A 190 -16.88 -1.95 3.65
CA ASN A 190 -16.73 -3.38 3.91
C ASN A 190 -15.24 -3.73 3.86
N VAL A 191 -14.79 -4.56 4.81
CA VAL A 191 -13.40 -5.01 4.87
C VAL A 191 -13.37 -6.52 4.80
N SER A 192 -12.69 -7.06 3.80
CA SER A 192 -12.54 -8.49 3.60
C SER A 192 -11.08 -8.89 3.38
N VAL A 193 -10.75 -10.12 3.76
CA VAL A 193 -9.42 -10.67 3.47
C VAL A 193 -9.43 -11.17 2.03
N LEU A 194 -8.57 -10.60 1.20
CA LEU A 194 -8.29 -11.16 -0.11
C LEU A 194 -7.52 -12.48 0.06
N LYS A 195 -8.25 -13.56 -0.08
CA LYS A 195 -7.65 -14.88 -0.24
C LYS A 195 -7.44 -15.03 -1.73
N GLY A 196 -6.22 -14.74 -2.22
CA GLY A 196 -5.89 -15.06 -3.60
C GLY A 196 -6.30 -16.50 -3.89
N PRO A 197 -6.85 -16.81 -5.07
CA PRO A 197 -7.23 -18.16 -5.41
C PRO A 197 -6.05 -19.09 -5.21
N ARG A 198 -6.31 -20.27 -4.66
CA ARG A 198 -5.28 -21.30 -4.61
C ARG A 198 -4.98 -21.68 -6.05
N LEU A 199 -3.70 -21.73 -6.42
CA LEU A 199 -3.28 -22.25 -7.72
C LEU A 199 -3.74 -23.73 -7.96
N GLU A 200 -4.34 -24.34 -6.94
CA GLU A 200 -4.87 -25.71 -6.93
C GLU A 200 -6.28 -25.83 -7.53
N GLU A 201 -7.06 -24.75 -7.56
CA GLU A 201 -8.46 -24.81 -8.05
C GLU A 201 -8.56 -24.67 -9.57
N SER A 202 -7.42 -24.58 -10.28
CA SER A 202 -7.41 -24.64 -11.74
C SER A 202 -7.79 -26.04 -12.18
N THR A 203 -9.02 -26.21 -12.62
CA THR A 203 -9.52 -27.44 -13.24
C THR A 203 -8.97 -27.64 -14.67
N SER A 204 -8.15 -26.69 -15.17
CA SER A 204 -7.47 -26.76 -16.45
C SER A 204 -6.01 -27.19 -16.26
N ASP A 205 -5.49 -28.03 -17.15
CA ASP A 205 -4.06 -28.38 -17.19
C ASP A 205 -3.16 -27.16 -17.43
N GLN A 206 -3.74 -26.02 -17.80
CA GLN A 206 -3.05 -24.77 -18.08
C GLN A 206 -3.22 -23.79 -16.92
N TRP A 207 -2.38 -23.93 -15.89
CA TRP A 207 -2.36 -23.09 -14.69
C TRP A 207 -1.51 -21.82 -14.84
N TRP A 208 -0.93 -21.58 -16.01
CA TRP A 208 -0.13 -20.40 -16.35
C TRP A 208 -0.33 -19.98 -17.80
N CYS A 209 -0.05 -18.72 -18.10
CA CYS A 209 0.00 -18.18 -19.45
C CYS A 209 1.16 -17.18 -19.55
N TYR A 210 1.84 -17.12 -20.69
CA TYR A 210 2.79 -16.03 -20.92
C TYR A 210 2.03 -14.70 -21.07
N PRO A 211 2.41 -13.63 -20.34
CA PRO A 211 1.56 -12.44 -20.21
C PRO A 211 1.34 -11.68 -21.53
N LEU A 212 2.26 -11.81 -22.49
CA LEU A 212 2.16 -11.16 -23.79
C LEU A 212 2.75 -12.09 -24.87
N PRO A 213 2.00 -13.03 -25.42
CA PRO A 213 2.47 -13.97 -26.43
C PRO A 213 3.07 -13.26 -27.65
N GLY A 214 4.20 -13.74 -28.14
CA GLY A 214 4.90 -13.17 -29.32
C GLY A 214 5.76 -11.94 -29.04
N ALA A 215 5.74 -11.39 -27.84
CA ALA A 215 6.54 -10.20 -27.49
C ALA A 215 8.02 -10.52 -27.33
N LYS A 216 8.87 -9.52 -27.65
CA LYS A 216 10.32 -9.59 -27.42
C LYS A 216 10.73 -8.72 -26.23
N VAL A 217 11.68 -9.20 -25.44
CA VAL A 217 12.28 -8.39 -24.36
C VAL A 217 13.08 -7.25 -24.99
N ILE A 218 12.75 -6.02 -24.62
CA ILE A 218 13.50 -4.81 -24.96
C ILE A 218 14.30 -4.24 -23.80
N SER A 219 13.94 -4.64 -22.58
CA SER A 219 14.67 -4.25 -21.39
C SER A 219 14.49 -5.27 -20.27
N PRO A 220 15.58 -5.89 -19.80
CA PRO A 220 15.53 -6.86 -18.70
C PRO A 220 15.35 -6.20 -17.34
N TYR A 221 15.00 -7.02 -16.35
CA TYR A 221 15.04 -6.66 -14.93
C TYR A 221 16.47 -6.30 -14.48
N GLY A 222 16.59 -5.36 -13.52
CA GLY A 222 17.86 -5.03 -12.90
C GLY A 222 18.28 -3.56 -13.04
N ARG A 223 19.58 -3.29 -12.96
CA ARG A 223 20.12 -1.93 -13.03
C ARG A 223 20.28 -1.42 -14.46
N ARG A 224 19.77 -0.20 -14.72
CA ARG A 224 19.92 0.52 -15.98
C ARG A 224 20.42 1.95 -15.71
N GLY A 225 21.62 2.31 -16.13
CA GLY A 225 22.13 3.69 -16.02
C GLY A 225 21.96 4.32 -14.63
N GLY A 226 22.22 3.57 -13.58
CA GLY A 226 22.09 4.04 -12.19
C GLY A 226 20.68 3.91 -11.59
N ARG A 227 19.64 3.52 -12.35
CA ARG A 227 18.28 3.31 -11.87
C ARG A 227 17.91 1.82 -11.84
N GLY A 228 17.13 1.41 -10.82
CA GLY A 228 16.58 0.07 -10.73
C GLY A 228 15.39 -0.11 -11.70
N HIS A 229 15.32 -1.25 -12.40
CA HIS A 229 14.20 -1.69 -13.20
C HIS A 229 13.55 -2.89 -12.51
N SER A 230 12.32 -2.74 -12.05
CA SER A 230 11.63 -3.71 -11.18
C SER A 230 10.92 -4.83 -11.94
N GLY A 231 10.96 -4.81 -13.27
CA GLY A 231 10.31 -5.79 -14.14
C GLY A 231 11.06 -6.03 -15.43
N VAL A 232 10.38 -6.59 -16.41
CA VAL A 232 10.84 -6.76 -17.78
C VAL A 232 9.93 -5.96 -18.71
N ASP A 233 10.52 -5.26 -19.70
CA ASP A 233 9.76 -4.57 -20.72
C ASP A 233 9.63 -5.47 -21.96
N LEU A 234 8.40 -5.79 -22.32
CA LEU A 234 8.03 -6.66 -23.41
C LEU A 234 7.48 -5.83 -24.58
N LYS A 235 8.20 -5.82 -25.70
CA LYS A 235 7.83 -5.06 -26.90
C LYS A 235 6.64 -5.66 -27.60
N THR A 236 5.72 -4.79 -27.96
CA THR A 236 4.46 -5.17 -28.60
C THR A 236 3.98 -4.08 -29.57
N LYS A 237 2.78 -4.27 -30.10
CA LYS A 237 2.02 -3.26 -30.84
C LYS A 237 1.02 -2.58 -29.92
N PRO A 238 0.50 -1.40 -30.28
CA PRO A 238 -0.62 -0.80 -29.57
C PRO A 238 -1.81 -1.78 -29.50
N ASP A 239 -2.47 -1.78 -28.34
CA ASP A 239 -3.71 -2.51 -28.07
C ASP A 239 -3.63 -4.06 -28.24
N ASP A 240 -2.44 -4.66 -28.22
CA ASP A 240 -2.28 -6.10 -28.09
C ASP A 240 -2.83 -6.58 -26.74
N GLU A 241 -3.43 -7.77 -26.72
CA GLU A 241 -4.03 -8.35 -25.52
C GLU A 241 -2.99 -8.75 -24.48
N ILE A 242 -3.08 -8.18 -23.30
CA ILE A 242 -2.33 -8.59 -22.12
C ILE A 242 -3.15 -9.64 -21.37
N ARG A 243 -2.50 -10.76 -21.04
CA ARG A 243 -3.14 -11.91 -20.40
C ARG A 243 -2.65 -12.11 -18.98
N ALA A 244 -3.55 -12.57 -18.10
CA ALA A 244 -3.19 -12.95 -16.73
C ALA A 244 -2.19 -14.11 -16.77
N ALA A 245 -1.07 -13.96 -16.08
CA ALA A 245 -0.01 -14.99 -16.06
C ALA A 245 -0.40 -16.24 -15.29
N PHE A 246 -1.24 -16.10 -14.27
CA PHE A 246 -1.74 -17.18 -13.40
C PHE A 246 -3.18 -16.86 -12.98
N ASP A 247 -3.88 -17.88 -12.47
CA ASP A 247 -5.17 -17.69 -11.80
C ASP A 247 -4.99 -16.73 -10.63
N GLY A 248 -5.93 -15.79 -10.44
CA GLY A 248 -5.77 -14.79 -9.40
C GLY A 248 -6.99 -13.92 -9.17
N GLU A 249 -6.82 -12.98 -8.26
CA GLU A 249 -7.78 -11.92 -7.98
C GLU A 249 -7.14 -10.56 -8.23
N VAL A 250 -7.85 -9.70 -8.96
CA VAL A 250 -7.39 -8.33 -9.27
C VAL A 250 -7.41 -7.50 -8.00
N VAL A 251 -6.24 -7.08 -7.54
CA VAL A 251 -6.07 -6.27 -6.32
C VAL A 251 -5.84 -4.80 -6.61
N PHE A 252 -5.62 -4.44 -7.87
CA PHE A 252 -5.51 -3.06 -8.33
C PHE A 252 -5.78 -2.98 -9.83
N SER A 253 -6.57 -1.98 -10.25
CA SER A 253 -6.83 -1.70 -11.66
C SER A 253 -7.12 -0.21 -11.83
N ALA A 254 -6.05 0.59 -12.00
CA ALA A 254 -6.14 2.05 -12.04
C ALA A 254 -4.89 2.69 -12.65
N LYS A 255 -4.94 4.02 -12.83
CA LYS A 255 -3.73 4.83 -13.12
C LYS A 255 -2.88 4.95 -11.85
N TYR A 256 -1.59 4.66 -11.95
CA TYR A 256 -0.67 4.71 -10.82
C TYR A 256 0.69 5.31 -11.21
N ALA A 257 0.96 6.53 -10.77
CA ALA A 257 2.25 7.23 -10.91
C ALA A 257 2.98 6.94 -12.25
N GLY A 258 4.25 6.53 -12.20
CA GLY A 258 5.06 6.21 -13.37
C GLY A 258 4.63 4.96 -14.15
N TYR A 259 3.82 4.07 -13.56
CA TYR A 259 3.29 2.86 -14.21
C TYR A 259 2.20 3.14 -15.26
N GLY A 260 1.57 4.33 -15.22
CA GLY A 260 0.42 4.62 -16.06
C GLY A 260 -0.79 3.78 -15.63
N ASN A 261 -1.57 3.28 -16.58
CA ASN A 261 -2.63 2.33 -16.26
C ASN A 261 -2.00 1.00 -15.87
N LEU A 262 -2.34 0.53 -14.67
CA LEU A 262 -1.75 -0.65 -14.04
C LEU A 262 -2.86 -1.63 -13.63
N VAL A 263 -2.66 -2.90 -13.91
CA VAL A 263 -3.40 -4.01 -13.30
C VAL A 263 -2.43 -4.77 -12.39
N ARG A 264 -2.88 -5.12 -11.17
CA ARG A 264 -2.17 -6.02 -10.26
C ARG A 264 -3.05 -7.19 -9.94
N ILE A 265 -2.48 -8.39 -9.97
CA ILE A 265 -3.18 -9.63 -9.67
C ILE A 265 -2.45 -10.36 -8.56
N LEU A 266 -3.18 -10.75 -7.52
CA LEU A 266 -2.70 -11.60 -6.43
C LEU A 266 -3.02 -13.06 -6.76
N HIS A 267 -1.99 -13.91 -6.77
CA HIS A 267 -2.08 -15.33 -7.16
C HIS A 267 -2.00 -16.30 -5.97
N GLY A 268 -2.18 -15.79 -4.75
CA GLY A 268 -1.97 -16.59 -3.53
C GLY A 268 -0.49 -16.71 -3.13
N ASN A 269 -0.25 -17.16 -1.89
CA ASN A 269 1.10 -17.36 -1.33
C ASN A 269 2.03 -16.14 -1.45
N GLY A 270 1.47 -14.92 -1.54
CA GLY A 270 2.21 -13.67 -1.66
C GLY A 270 2.78 -13.39 -3.05
N LEU A 271 2.48 -14.23 -4.06
CA LEU A 271 2.85 -13.96 -5.45
C LEU A 271 1.87 -12.96 -6.06
N GLU A 272 2.40 -11.87 -6.61
CA GLU A 272 1.68 -10.89 -7.40
C GLU A 272 2.34 -10.68 -8.75
N THR A 273 1.53 -10.34 -9.76
CA THR A 273 2.00 -9.86 -11.06
C THR A 273 1.46 -8.47 -11.36
N TYR A 274 2.29 -7.62 -11.96
CA TYR A 274 1.99 -6.25 -12.35
C TYR A 274 2.04 -6.13 -13.85
N TYR A 275 1.01 -5.48 -14.42
CA TYR A 275 0.88 -5.25 -15.86
C TYR A 275 0.64 -3.76 -16.08
N SER A 276 1.63 -3.04 -16.59
CA SER A 276 1.59 -1.60 -16.66
C SER A 276 1.89 -1.01 -18.04
N HIS A 277 1.70 0.31 -18.13
CA HIS A 277 1.69 1.11 -19.35
C HIS A 277 0.49 0.81 -20.27
N ASN A 278 -0.56 0.15 -19.73
CA ASN A 278 -1.74 -0.25 -20.50
C ASN A 278 -2.42 0.96 -21.15
N SER A 279 -2.93 0.80 -22.37
CA SER A 279 -3.85 1.77 -22.97
C SER A 279 -5.19 1.72 -22.24
N LYS A 280 -5.65 0.50 -21.91
CA LYS A 280 -6.92 0.25 -21.23
C LYS A 280 -6.81 -0.97 -20.31
N ASN A 281 -7.31 -0.84 -19.08
CA ASN A 281 -7.58 -1.97 -18.20
C ASN A 281 -8.99 -2.51 -18.51
N LEU A 282 -9.13 -3.84 -18.62
CA LEU A 282 -10.39 -4.52 -18.95
C LEU A 282 -11.02 -5.20 -17.74
N VAL A 283 -10.31 -5.21 -16.62
CA VAL A 283 -10.75 -5.82 -15.36
C VAL A 283 -10.75 -4.77 -14.24
N LYS A 284 -11.53 -5.02 -13.19
CA LYS A 284 -11.64 -4.16 -12.00
C LYS A 284 -11.20 -4.92 -10.74
N VAL A 285 -10.93 -4.18 -9.68
CA VAL A 285 -10.59 -4.74 -8.36
C VAL A 285 -11.69 -5.69 -7.90
N GLY A 286 -11.31 -6.86 -7.38
CA GLY A 286 -12.19 -7.93 -6.94
C GLY A 286 -12.55 -8.96 -8.03
N ASP A 287 -12.27 -8.67 -9.31
CA ASP A 287 -12.49 -9.66 -10.37
C ASP A 287 -11.55 -10.85 -10.20
N ARG A 288 -12.10 -12.06 -10.37
CA ARG A 288 -11.32 -13.30 -10.45
C ARG A 288 -11.00 -13.60 -11.88
N VAL A 289 -9.74 -13.87 -12.15
CA VAL A 289 -9.21 -14.17 -13.48
C VAL A 289 -8.52 -15.52 -13.48
N LYS A 290 -8.58 -16.19 -14.63
CA LYS A 290 -7.80 -17.41 -14.90
C LYS A 290 -6.57 -17.09 -15.73
N ALA A 291 -5.56 -17.95 -15.65
CA ALA A 291 -4.41 -17.89 -16.56
C ALA A 291 -4.87 -17.84 -18.02
N GLY A 292 -4.41 -16.84 -18.76
CA GLY A 292 -4.79 -16.60 -20.13
C GLY A 292 -5.95 -15.65 -20.36
N ASP A 293 -6.71 -15.26 -19.32
CA ASP A 293 -7.77 -14.25 -19.46
C ASP A 293 -7.17 -12.93 -19.92
N VAL A 294 -7.86 -12.24 -20.83
CA VAL A 294 -7.47 -10.90 -21.28
C VAL A 294 -7.84 -9.87 -20.23
N ILE A 295 -6.84 -9.19 -19.67
CA ILE A 295 -6.98 -8.30 -18.51
C ILE A 295 -6.75 -6.83 -18.84
N ALA A 296 -6.03 -6.55 -19.92
CA ALA A 296 -5.70 -5.20 -20.36
C ALA A 296 -5.27 -5.20 -21.83
N LEU A 297 -5.13 -4.00 -22.39
CA LEU A 297 -4.55 -3.76 -23.70
C LEU A 297 -3.23 -3.00 -23.55
N THR A 298 -2.24 -3.35 -24.36
CA THR A 298 -0.92 -2.71 -24.35
C THR A 298 -0.99 -1.25 -24.80
N GLY A 299 -0.10 -0.42 -24.24
CA GLY A 299 -0.09 0.99 -24.54
C GLY A 299 1.22 1.68 -24.14
N ARG A 300 1.10 3.01 -23.94
CA ARG A 300 2.23 3.89 -23.65
C ARG A 300 1.89 4.88 -22.53
N THR A 301 1.08 4.49 -21.57
CA THR A 301 0.71 5.39 -20.46
C THR A 301 1.81 5.47 -19.40
N GLY A 302 1.77 6.50 -18.56
CA GLY A 302 2.77 6.71 -17.53
C GLY A 302 4.12 7.21 -18.09
N ARG A 303 5.23 6.57 -17.69
CA ARG A 303 6.58 6.97 -18.12
C ARG A 303 7.08 6.21 -19.36
N ALA A 304 6.22 5.45 -20.01
CA ALA A 304 6.60 4.73 -21.22
C ALA A 304 6.91 5.69 -22.37
N THR A 305 7.98 5.44 -23.09
CA THR A 305 8.38 6.20 -24.32
C THR A 305 7.98 5.51 -25.60
N THR A 306 7.73 4.20 -25.54
CA THR A 306 7.27 3.35 -26.65
C THR A 306 6.19 2.40 -26.17
N GLU A 307 5.43 1.82 -27.11
CA GLU A 307 4.47 0.76 -26.79
C GLU A 307 5.19 -0.47 -26.25
N HIS A 308 4.86 -0.86 -25.01
CA HIS A 308 5.37 -2.07 -24.36
C HIS A 308 4.55 -2.40 -23.13
N LEU A 309 4.56 -3.67 -22.75
CA LEU A 309 4.13 -4.12 -21.43
C LEU A 309 5.33 -4.08 -20.47
N HIS A 310 5.27 -3.31 -19.40
CA HIS A 310 6.16 -3.48 -18.25
C HIS A 310 5.54 -4.51 -17.32
N PHE A 311 6.17 -5.68 -17.23
CA PHE A 311 5.70 -6.84 -16.46
C PHE A 311 6.59 -7.09 -15.25
N GLU A 312 5.98 -7.19 -14.06
CA GLU A 312 6.70 -7.52 -12.83
C GLU A 312 6.15 -8.79 -12.20
N THR A 313 7.02 -9.52 -11.52
CA THR A 313 6.68 -10.57 -10.56
C THR A 313 7.14 -10.13 -9.18
N ARG A 314 6.26 -10.21 -8.20
CA ARG A 314 6.54 -9.84 -6.81
C ARG A 314 6.18 -10.95 -5.85
N ILE A 315 6.97 -11.10 -4.78
CA ILE A 315 6.68 -12.01 -3.68
C ILE A 315 6.68 -11.17 -2.41
N ASN A 316 5.54 -11.14 -1.72
CA ASN A 316 5.34 -10.30 -0.53
C ASN A 316 5.78 -8.85 -0.80
N GLY A 317 5.34 -8.27 -1.92
CA GLY A 317 5.63 -6.91 -2.35
C GLY A 317 7.04 -6.63 -2.87
N ARG A 318 7.98 -7.56 -2.74
CA ARG A 318 9.34 -7.41 -3.26
C ARG A 318 9.41 -7.88 -4.71
N ALA A 319 9.94 -7.02 -5.60
CA ALA A 319 10.15 -7.37 -7.00
C ALA A 319 11.25 -8.43 -7.17
N TYR A 320 10.97 -9.40 -8.02
CA TYR A 320 11.89 -10.45 -8.46
C TYR A 320 12.01 -10.40 -9.96
N ASP A 321 13.17 -10.84 -10.48
CA ASP A 321 13.39 -10.96 -11.92
C ASP A 321 12.37 -11.92 -12.55
N PRO A 322 11.51 -11.44 -13.47
CA PRO A 322 10.53 -12.30 -14.15
C PRO A 322 11.17 -13.47 -14.91
N SER A 323 12.44 -13.34 -15.32
CA SER A 323 13.20 -14.43 -15.98
C SER A 323 13.42 -15.65 -15.08
N ARG A 324 13.22 -15.53 -13.76
CA ARG A 324 13.23 -16.69 -12.85
C ARG A 324 11.99 -17.56 -13.04
N PHE A 325 10.88 -16.98 -13.48
CA PHE A 325 9.59 -17.63 -13.62
C PHE A 325 9.31 -18.01 -15.08
N PHE A 326 9.75 -17.18 -16.03
CA PHE A 326 9.48 -17.34 -17.44
C PHE A 326 10.75 -17.40 -18.27
N ASP A 327 10.74 -18.26 -19.28
CA ASP A 327 11.67 -18.17 -20.39
C ASP A 327 11.09 -17.21 -21.42
N HIS A 328 11.65 -16.00 -21.49
CA HIS A 328 11.14 -14.94 -22.36
C HIS A 328 11.46 -15.18 -23.84
N GLN A 329 12.38 -16.07 -24.17
CA GLN A 329 12.67 -16.44 -25.56
C GLN A 329 11.70 -17.51 -26.06
N ALA A 330 11.48 -18.54 -25.23
CA ALA A 330 10.58 -19.64 -25.55
C ALA A 330 9.11 -19.34 -25.21
N HIS A 331 8.83 -18.25 -24.47
CA HIS A 331 7.51 -17.90 -23.91
C HIS A 331 6.91 -19.02 -23.06
N THR A 332 7.75 -19.72 -22.30
CA THR A 332 7.37 -20.85 -21.45
C THR A 332 7.63 -20.55 -19.97
N ILE A 333 6.94 -21.29 -19.09
CA ILE A 333 7.18 -21.22 -17.66
C ILE A 333 8.40 -22.04 -17.26
N ARG A 334 9.18 -21.55 -16.32
CA ARG A 334 10.25 -22.30 -15.67
C ARG A 334 9.70 -23.06 -14.47
N VAL A 335 9.11 -24.23 -14.69
CA VAL A 335 8.46 -25.07 -13.65
C VAL A 335 9.36 -25.30 -12.43
N LYS A 336 10.68 -25.36 -12.62
CA LYS A 336 11.68 -25.51 -11.52
C LYS A 336 11.66 -24.37 -10.51
N ALA A 337 11.13 -23.19 -10.87
CA ALA A 337 10.98 -22.06 -9.96
C ALA A 337 9.84 -22.27 -8.93
N PHE A 338 9.01 -23.26 -9.13
CA PHE A 338 7.84 -23.53 -8.31
C PHE A 338 7.96 -24.88 -7.60
N GLN A 339 7.39 -24.97 -6.41
CA GLN A 339 7.23 -26.21 -5.67
C GLN A 339 5.74 -26.49 -5.50
N LYS A 340 5.27 -27.68 -5.91
CA LYS A 340 3.91 -28.12 -5.63
C LYS A 340 3.78 -28.46 -4.15
N THR A 341 2.77 -27.89 -3.48
CA THR A 341 2.43 -28.17 -2.09
C THR A 341 0.99 -28.66 -2.01
N LYS A 342 0.54 -29.07 -0.81
CA LYS A 342 -0.89 -29.41 -0.58
C LYS A 342 -1.83 -28.23 -0.85
N ASN A 343 -1.27 -27.00 -0.82
CA ASN A 343 -2.00 -25.72 -0.98
C ASN A 343 -1.59 -24.97 -2.26
N GLY A 344 -1.16 -25.66 -3.33
CA GLY A 344 -0.80 -25.11 -4.63
C GLY A 344 0.69 -24.93 -4.85
N TYR A 345 1.04 -24.17 -5.87
CA TYR A 345 2.42 -23.91 -6.21
C TYR A 345 2.95 -22.74 -5.37
N VAL A 346 4.11 -22.92 -4.75
CA VAL A 346 4.87 -21.87 -4.08
C VAL A 346 6.18 -21.65 -4.81
N VAL A 347 6.64 -20.40 -4.82
CA VAL A 347 7.94 -20.09 -5.40
C VAL A 347 9.03 -20.69 -4.51
N LYS A 348 9.95 -21.44 -5.11
CA LYS A 348 11.14 -21.92 -4.39
C LYS A 348 11.99 -20.74 -3.93
N LYS A 349 12.40 -20.79 -2.67
CA LYS A 349 13.32 -19.82 -2.08
C LYS A 349 14.71 -19.93 -2.67
#